data_db7a10226f2c897cc3e5b86fddb9a939
#
_entry.id   db7a10226f2c897cc3e5b86fddb9a939
#
_cell.length_a   1.000
_cell.length_b   1.000
_cell.length_c   1.000
_cell.angle_alpha   90.00
_cell.angle_beta   90.00
_cell.angle_gamma   90.00
#
_symmetry.space_group_name_H-M   'P 1'
#
loop_
_entity.id
_entity.type
_entity.pdbx_description
1 polymer ?
#
loop_
_entity_poly.entity_id
_entity_poly.type
_entity_poly.pdbx_seq_one_letter_code
_entity_poly.pdbx_strand_id
1 'polypeptide(L)'
;STWKFMAKVFNAERHQQTFLLAGKDIATLERRFIEHNGSVLNWWPFKGKWEYKKIDKGGSRIIVKTRTGKKYIYLTPFSNVNAYARVLGNTINGTFIDEAVEADELFLQEIVARTNRTQGTFLIMTSNGGDPNHFFYTGIVNKSTPKMDVPQEELSYFEPEEKRNPKWSFYHLKLEDNPTYSEEQLRNYYTLY
;
A
#
# COMPACT_ATOMS: atom_id res chain seq x y z
N SER A 1 -2.93 5.37 5.36
CA SER A 1 -2.42 4.07 4.88
C SER A 1 -0.89 4.00 4.92
N THR A 2 -0.17 4.94 4.33
CA THR A 2 1.30 4.99 4.33
C THR A 2 1.90 5.04 5.74
N TRP A 3 1.31 5.84 6.64
CA TRP A 3 1.66 5.85 8.06
C TRP A 3 1.53 4.47 8.69
N LYS A 4 0.43 3.77 8.46
CA LYS A 4 0.18 2.43 8.99
C LYS A 4 1.23 1.42 8.50
N PHE A 5 1.61 1.51 7.22
CA PHE A 5 2.69 0.71 6.65
C PHE A 5 4.02 0.98 7.36
N MET A 6 4.44 2.25 7.44
CA MET A 6 5.70 2.63 8.09
C MET A 6 5.73 2.28 9.57
N ALA A 7 4.61 2.43 10.29
CA ALA A 7 4.50 2.01 11.68
C ALA A 7 4.72 0.50 11.84
N LYS A 8 4.16 -0.33 10.94
CA LYS A 8 4.38 -1.77 10.94
C LYS A 8 5.83 -2.15 10.61
N VAL A 9 6.47 -1.46 9.65
CA VAL A 9 7.90 -1.66 9.33
C VAL A 9 8.76 -1.30 10.54
N PHE A 10 8.50 -0.15 11.17
CA PHE A 10 9.29 0.37 12.27
C PHE A 10 9.19 -0.49 13.54
N ASN A 11 8.03 -1.07 13.80
CA ASN A 11 7.77 -1.95 14.94
C ASN A 11 8.00 -3.44 14.64
N ALA A 12 8.52 -3.78 13.45
CA ALA A 12 8.80 -5.17 13.11
C ALA A 12 9.89 -5.77 14.01
N GLU A 13 9.60 -6.92 14.61
CA GLU A 13 10.38 -7.47 15.70
C GLU A 13 11.67 -8.18 15.27
N ARG A 14 11.64 -8.84 14.08
CA ARG A 14 12.79 -9.64 13.61
C ARG A 14 13.84 -8.74 12.95
N HIS A 15 15.09 -9.11 13.10
CA HIS A 15 16.21 -8.48 12.39
C HIS A 15 16.12 -8.70 10.86
N GLN A 16 16.60 -7.75 10.08
CA GLN A 16 16.71 -7.84 8.61
C GLN A 16 15.42 -8.22 7.84
N GLN A 17 14.27 -7.77 8.30
CA GLN A 17 13.03 -8.03 7.57
C GLN A 17 12.93 -7.19 6.29
N THR A 18 12.31 -7.80 5.27
CA THR A 18 12.10 -7.22 3.95
C THR A 18 10.64 -6.85 3.74
N PHE A 19 10.43 -5.66 3.20
CA PHE A 19 9.12 -5.11 2.86
C PHE A 19 9.11 -4.64 1.41
N LEU A 20 7.93 -4.53 0.83
CA LEU A 20 7.71 -4.08 -0.52
C LEU A 20 6.88 -2.80 -0.54
N LEU A 21 7.31 -1.84 -1.31
CA LEU A 21 6.56 -0.63 -1.66
C LEU A 21 6.35 -0.65 -3.17
N ALA A 22 5.12 -0.90 -3.60
CA ALA A 22 4.79 -1.03 -5.01
C ALA A 22 3.97 0.16 -5.51
N GLY A 23 4.21 0.57 -6.74
CA GLY A 23 3.49 1.64 -7.42
C GLY A 23 3.71 1.58 -8.92
N LYS A 24 3.16 2.53 -9.66
CA LYS A 24 3.19 2.58 -11.12
C LYS A 24 4.61 2.48 -11.68
N ASP A 25 5.52 3.28 -11.15
CA ASP A 25 6.93 3.31 -11.51
C ASP A 25 7.79 3.77 -10.32
N ILE A 26 9.10 3.52 -10.41
CA ILE A 26 10.04 3.87 -9.33
C ILE A 26 10.13 5.38 -9.13
N ALA A 27 10.13 6.18 -10.20
CA ALA A 27 10.27 7.63 -10.09
C ALA A 27 9.08 8.27 -9.35
N THR A 28 7.87 7.77 -9.61
CA THR A 28 6.67 8.20 -8.88
C THR A 28 6.74 7.82 -7.40
N LEU A 29 7.21 6.61 -7.08
CA LEU A 29 7.44 6.19 -5.70
C LEU A 29 8.52 7.04 -5.01
N GLU A 30 9.64 7.32 -5.67
CA GLU A 30 10.71 8.18 -5.15
C GLU A 30 10.18 9.58 -4.84
N ARG A 31 9.52 10.21 -5.81
CA ARG A 31 8.93 11.53 -5.63
C ARG A 31 7.94 11.57 -4.47
N ARG A 32 7.03 10.61 -4.38
CA ARG A 32 5.94 10.59 -3.38
C ARG A 32 6.43 10.24 -1.98
N PHE A 33 7.32 9.25 -1.85
CA PHE A 33 7.73 8.70 -0.55
C PHE A 33 9.05 9.23 -0.03
N ILE A 34 9.89 9.81 -0.88
CA ILE A 34 11.24 10.24 -0.53
C ILE A 34 11.41 11.75 -0.69
N GLU A 35 11.11 12.31 -1.86
CA GLU A 35 11.43 13.68 -2.18
C GLU A 35 10.40 14.69 -1.68
N HIS A 36 9.13 14.29 -1.56
CA HIS A 36 8.07 15.20 -1.14
C HIS A 36 8.25 15.61 0.34
N ASN A 37 8.19 16.92 0.63
CA ASN A 37 8.34 17.45 1.99
C ASN A 37 7.32 16.90 2.99
N GLY A 38 6.10 16.55 2.52
CA GLY A 38 5.05 15.89 3.29
C GLY A 38 5.19 14.37 3.39
N SER A 39 6.29 13.78 2.89
CA SER A 39 6.52 12.34 2.98
C SER A 39 6.49 11.87 4.44
N VAL A 40 5.83 10.72 4.65
CA VAL A 40 5.78 10.08 5.97
C VAL A 40 7.16 9.80 6.57
N LEU A 41 8.18 9.62 5.73
CA LEU A 41 9.56 9.41 6.16
C LEU A 41 10.16 10.65 6.84
N ASN A 42 9.63 11.83 6.56
CA ASN A 42 10.05 13.09 7.17
C ASN A 42 9.32 13.40 8.48
N TRP A 43 8.32 12.59 8.85
CA TRP A 43 7.55 12.77 10.08
C TRP A 43 8.19 12.05 11.26
N TRP A 44 7.99 12.60 12.46
CA TRP A 44 8.28 11.87 13.68
C TRP A 44 7.36 10.62 13.77
N PRO A 45 7.86 9.43 14.11
CA PRO A 45 9.19 9.09 14.64
C PRO A 45 10.20 8.59 13.57
N PHE A 46 9.96 8.74 12.28
CA PHE A 46 10.79 8.15 11.20
C PHE A 46 11.94 9.07 10.77
N LYS A 47 11.78 10.37 10.95
CA LYS A 47 12.76 11.39 10.54
C LYS A 47 14.17 11.05 11.03
N GLY A 48 15.12 11.03 10.09
CA GLY A 48 16.53 10.74 10.38
C GLY A 48 16.87 9.27 10.66
N LYS A 49 15.89 8.36 10.57
CA LYS A 49 16.10 6.94 10.81
C LYS A 49 16.03 6.08 9.55
N TRP A 50 16.17 6.69 8.40
CA TRP A 50 16.15 6.01 7.12
C TRP A 50 17.24 6.53 6.19
N GLU A 51 17.63 5.72 5.21
CA GLU A 51 18.48 6.11 4.09
C GLU A 51 17.95 5.47 2.81
N TYR A 52 18.06 6.19 1.70
CA TYR A 52 17.69 5.69 0.38
C TYR A 52 18.92 5.22 -0.37
N LYS A 53 18.82 4.09 -1.07
CA LYS A 53 19.88 3.54 -1.90
C LYS A 53 19.37 3.06 -3.25
N LYS A 54 19.96 3.54 -4.32
CA LYS A 54 19.86 2.89 -5.63
C LYS A 54 20.68 1.61 -5.61
N ILE A 55 20.13 0.55 -6.21
CA ILE A 55 20.77 -0.77 -6.30
C ILE A 55 21.15 -0.99 -7.77
N ASP A 56 22.25 -1.68 -8.01
CA ASP A 56 22.65 -2.06 -9.36
C ASP A 56 21.51 -2.78 -10.11
N LYS A 57 21.45 -2.57 -11.42
CA LYS A 57 20.41 -3.11 -12.31
C LYS A 57 19.00 -2.50 -12.14
N GLY A 58 18.92 -1.23 -11.71
CA GLY A 58 17.69 -0.44 -11.74
C GLY A 58 16.72 -0.70 -10.58
N GLY A 59 17.18 -1.24 -9.47
CA GLY A 59 16.41 -1.33 -8.24
C GLY A 59 16.62 -0.15 -7.30
N SER A 60 15.74 0.01 -6.34
CA SER A 60 15.86 1.02 -5.27
C SER A 60 15.33 0.46 -3.96
N ARG A 61 15.91 0.90 -2.85
CA ARG A 61 15.43 0.51 -1.53
C ARG A 61 15.58 1.63 -0.50
N ILE A 62 14.69 1.63 0.46
CA ILE A 62 14.80 2.42 1.69
C ILE A 62 15.30 1.48 2.80
N ILE A 63 16.31 1.88 3.52
CA ILE A 63 16.82 1.19 4.70
C ILE A 63 16.33 1.94 5.93
N VAL A 64 15.52 1.30 6.75
CA VAL A 64 14.99 1.89 7.97
C VAL A 64 15.76 1.33 9.16
N LYS A 65 16.28 2.23 10.00
CA LYS A 65 16.97 1.88 11.26
C LYS A 65 15.93 1.83 12.37
N THR A 66 15.75 0.65 12.95
CA THR A 66 14.79 0.42 14.05
C THR A 66 15.50 -0.11 15.30
N ARG A 67 14.78 -0.20 16.40
CA ARG A 67 15.29 -0.78 17.65
C ARG A 67 15.75 -2.23 17.49
N THR A 68 15.10 -2.98 16.61
CA THR A 68 15.39 -4.40 16.35
C THR A 68 16.30 -4.62 15.14
N GLY A 69 16.96 -3.57 14.64
CA GLY A 69 17.91 -3.64 13.52
C GLY A 69 17.40 -2.99 12.24
N LYS A 70 18.11 -3.23 11.13
CA LYS A 70 17.79 -2.64 9.84
C LYS A 70 16.62 -3.38 9.19
N LYS A 71 15.71 -2.64 8.57
CA LYS A 71 14.63 -3.13 7.73
C LYS A 71 14.84 -2.61 6.31
N TYR A 72 14.46 -3.39 5.33
CA TYR A 72 14.66 -3.07 3.92
C TYR A 72 13.31 -2.97 3.23
N ILE A 73 13.01 -1.81 2.64
CA ILE A 73 11.81 -1.59 1.83
C ILE A 73 12.27 -1.46 0.39
N TYR A 74 11.93 -2.43 -0.44
CA TYR A 74 12.23 -2.40 -1.86
C TYR A 74 11.13 -1.65 -2.62
N LEU A 75 11.53 -0.74 -3.50
CA LEU A 75 10.62 -0.04 -4.42
C LEU A 75 10.50 -0.89 -5.68
N THR A 76 9.26 -1.16 -6.07
CA THR A 76 8.97 -2.06 -7.19
C THR A 76 7.85 -1.50 -8.05
N PRO A 77 8.06 -1.35 -9.38
CA PRO A 77 6.97 -1.01 -10.26
C PRO A 77 6.04 -2.21 -10.41
N PHE A 78 4.73 -1.98 -10.37
CA PHE A 78 3.75 -3.05 -10.55
C PHE A 78 3.38 -3.29 -12.03
N SER A 79 3.82 -2.43 -12.95
CA SER A 79 3.67 -2.61 -14.39
C SER A 79 4.60 -3.67 -14.99
N ASN A 80 5.51 -4.24 -14.20
CA ASN A 80 6.50 -5.20 -14.68
C ASN A 80 6.63 -6.39 -13.72
N VAL A 81 6.01 -7.50 -14.08
CA VAL A 81 6.08 -8.77 -13.33
C VAL A 81 7.53 -9.24 -13.12
N ASN A 82 8.43 -8.96 -14.07
CA ASN A 82 9.85 -9.32 -13.94
C ASN A 82 10.61 -8.47 -12.91
N ALA A 83 10.19 -7.21 -12.70
CA ALA A 83 10.80 -6.38 -11.65
C ALA A 83 10.48 -6.91 -10.25
N TYR A 84 9.27 -7.45 -10.09
CA TYR A 84 8.85 -8.15 -8.89
C TYR A 84 9.65 -9.44 -8.66
N ALA A 85 9.93 -10.21 -9.70
CA ALA A 85 10.71 -11.46 -9.60
C ALA A 85 12.09 -11.26 -8.94
N ARG A 86 12.69 -10.07 -9.08
CA ARG A 86 13.98 -9.73 -8.44
C ARG A 86 13.90 -9.63 -6.91
N VAL A 87 12.71 -9.36 -6.38
CA VAL A 87 12.48 -9.27 -4.93
C VAL A 87 12.09 -10.62 -4.34
N LEU A 88 11.69 -11.57 -5.20
CA LEU A 88 11.12 -12.87 -4.82
C LEU A 88 12.10 -13.85 -4.15
N GLY A 89 13.41 -13.65 -4.26
CA GLY A 89 14.39 -14.44 -3.52
C GLY A 89 14.36 -14.24 -2.01
N ASN A 90 13.61 -13.24 -1.52
CA ASN A 90 13.50 -12.89 -0.11
C ASN A 90 12.09 -13.12 0.42
N THR A 91 11.97 -13.51 1.68
CA THR A 91 10.68 -13.53 2.36
C THR A 91 10.19 -12.09 2.56
N ILE A 92 9.03 -11.75 1.98
CA ILE A 92 8.40 -10.43 2.13
C ILE A 92 7.53 -10.47 3.38
N ASN A 93 7.80 -9.57 4.34
CA ASN A 93 7.10 -9.50 5.62
C ASN A 93 5.91 -8.51 5.59
N GLY A 94 5.84 -7.67 4.58
CA GLY A 94 4.71 -6.80 4.35
C GLY A 94 4.82 -6.03 3.05
N THR A 95 3.68 -5.71 2.47
CA THR A 95 3.59 -4.99 1.20
C THR A 95 2.65 -3.80 1.34
N PHE A 96 3.04 -2.68 0.74
CA PHE A 96 2.17 -1.55 0.47
C PHE A 96 2.07 -1.38 -1.05
N ILE A 97 0.85 -1.30 -1.57
CA ILE A 97 0.58 -1.02 -2.98
C ILE A 97 -0.17 0.31 -3.05
N ASP A 98 0.40 1.25 -3.77
CA ASP A 98 -0.21 2.54 -4.03
C ASP A 98 -0.91 2.52 -5.39
N GLU A 99 -2.15 3.00 -5.44
CA GLU A 99 -3.00 2.99 -6.64
C GLU A 99 -3.21 1.56 -7.21
N ALA A 100 -3.65 0.64 -6.37
CA ALA A 100 -3.74 -0.79 -6.68
C ALA A 100 -4.61 -1.11 -7.90
N VAL A 101 -5.59 -0.27 -8.26
CA VAL A 101 -6.42 -0.44 -9.46
C VAL A 101 -5.63 -0.23 -10.77
N GLU A 102 -4.47 0.41 -10.71
CA GLU A 102 -3.58 0.56 -11.87
C GLU A 102 -2.56 -0.59 -12.01
N ALA A 103 -2.51 -1.49 -11.03
CA ALA A 103 -1.55 -2.57 -11.02
C ALA A 103 -1.97 -3.69 -11.98
N ASP A 104 -0.98 -4.35 -12.59
CA ASP A 104 -1.21 -5.58 -13.36
C ASP A 104 -1.89 -6.64 -12.49
N GLU A 105 -2.91 -7.32 -13.03
CA GLU A 105 -3.69 -8.31 -12.28
C GLU A 105 -2.86 -9.49 -11.80
N LEU A 106 -1.92 -9.97 -12.62
CA LEU A 106 -1.04 -11.09 -12.23
C LEU A 106 -0.12 -10.69 -11.08
N PHE A 107 0.34 -9.41 -11.08
CA PHE A 107 1.09 -8.86 -9.96
C PHE A 107 0.27 -8.89 -8.67
N LEU A 108 -0.98 -8.42 -8.71
CA LEU A 108 -1.87 -8.42 -7.54
C LEU A 108 -2.15 -9.83 -7.03
N GLN A 109 -2.48 -10.75 -7.94
CA GLN A 109 -2.76 -12.16 -7.61
C GLN A 109 -1.56 -12.80 -6.90
N GLU A 110 -0.36 -12.58 -7.40
CA GLU A 110 0.87 -13.14 -6.82
C GLU A 110 1.17 -12.55 -5.43
N ILE A 111 1.02 -11.22 -5.26
CA ILE A 111 1.20 -10.57 -3.94
C ILE A 111 0.21 -11.11 -2.91
N VAL A 112 -1.08 -11.20 -3.27
CA VAL A 112 -2.13 -11.74 -2.40
C VAL A 112 -1.82 -13.20 -2.02
N ALA A 113 -1.47 -14.03 -2.99
CA ALA A 113 -1.14 -15.42 -2.75
C ALA A 113 0.05 -15.59 -1.78
N ARG A 114 1.09 -14.79 -1.93
CA ARG A 114 2.27 -14.83 -1.03
C ARG A 114 1.96 -14.33 0.36
N THR A 115 1.22 -13.23 0.47
CA THR A 115 0.81 -12.69 1.76
C THR A 115 -0.03 -13.71 2.54
N ASN A 116 -0.92 -14.43 1.86
CA ASN A 116 -1.77 -15.43 2.50
C ASN A 116 -1.01 -16.70 2.94
N ARG A 117 0.08 -17.04 2.25
CA ARG A 117 0.88 -18.26 2.57
C ARG A 117 1.84 -18.06 3.74
N THR A 118 2.25 -16.83 4.02
CA THR A 118 3.29 -16.56 5.03
C THR A 118 2.66 -15.96 6.28
N GLN A 119 2.79 -16.64 7.39
CA GLN A 119 2.26 -16.17 8.68
C GLN A 119 2.99 -14.90 9.14
N GLY A 120 2.23 -13.94 9.69
CA GLY A 120 2.77 -12.67 10.23
C GLY A 120 3.09 -11.63 9.16
N THR A 121 2.72 -11.88 7.92
CA THR A 121 2.79 -10.87 6.85
C THR A 121 1.56 -9.97 6.85
N PHE A 122 1.67 -8.82 6.19
CA PHE A 122 0.54 -7.92 5.99
C PHE A 122 0.56 -7.29 4.58
N LEU A 123 -0.60 -6.91 4.11
CA LEU A 123 -0.81 -6.23 2.84
C LEU A 123 -1.69 -5.00 3.09
N ILE A 124 -1.25 -3.85 2.60
CA ILE A 124 -2.00 -2.61 2.61
C ILE A 124 -2.06 -2.12 1.17
N MET A 125 -3.25 -1.81 0.70
CA MET A 125 -3.48 -1.24 -0.62
C MET A 125 -4.20 0.08 -0.49
N THR A 126 -3.88 1.01 -1.37
CA THR A 126 -4.66 2.23 -1.61
C THR A 126 -5.07 2.27 -3.06
N SER A 127 -6.24 2.82 -3.34
CA SER A 127 -6.72 3.01 -4.70
C SER A 127 -7.71 4.16 -4.74
N ASN A 128 -7.77 4.84 -5.86
CA ASN A 128 -8.91 5.64 -6.27
C ASN A 128 -9.93 4.75 -6.97
N GLY A 129 -11.06 5.31 -7.39
CA GLY A 129 -12.02 4.60 -8.24
C GLY A 129 -11.40 4.15 -9.57
N GLY A 130 -11.88 3.06 -10.13
CA GLY A 130 -11.39 2.51 -11.39
C GLY A 130 -12.37 1.51 -12.00
N ASP A 131 -11.92 0.69 -12.93
CA ASP A 131 -12.74 -0.33 -13.59
C ASP A 131 -13.28 -1.35 -12.55
N PRO A 132 -14.60 -1.44 -12.36
CA PRO A 132 -15.20 -2.37 -11.41
C PRO A 132 -14.93 -3.86 -11.74
N ASN A 133 -14.58 -4.17 -12.98
CA ASN A 133 -14.22 -5.54 -13.38
C ASN A 133 -12.76 -5.89 -13.07
N HIS A 134 -11.92 -4.93 -12.71
CA HIS A 134 -10.53 -5.18 -12.38
C HIS A 134 -10.40 -6.12 -11.15
N PHE A 135 -9.39 -6.98 -11.15
CA PHE A 135 -9.14 -7.95 -10.05
C PHE A 135 -9.05 -7.30 -8.67
N PHE A 136 -8.61 -6.05 -8.59
CA PHE A 136 -8.61 -5.31 -7.33
C PHE A 136 -10.00 -5.29 -6.69
N TYR A 137 -11.06 -5.06 -7.46
CA TYR A 137 -12.45 -5.09 -6.96
C TYR A 137 -12.96 -6.51 -6.84
N THR A 138 -12.94 -7.29 -7.92
CA THR A 138 -13.57 -8.62 -7.98
C THR A 138 -12.88 -9.68 -7.13
N GLY A 139 -11.57 -9.59 -7.00
CA GLY A 139 -10.75 -10.56 -6.27
C GLY A 139 -10.38 -10.14 -4.84
N ILE A 140 -10.42 -8.84 -4.53
CA ILE A 140 -9.93 -8.32 -3.25
C ILE A 140 -11.00 -7.55 -2.49
N VAL A 141 -11.52 -6.44 -3.05
CA VAL A 141 -12.47 -5.58 -2.35
C VAL A 141 -13.75 -6.34 -2.05
N ASN A 142 -14.36 -6.99 -3.04
CA ASN A 142 -15.63 -7.72 -2.87
C ASN A 142 -15.55 -8.82 -1.80
N LYS A 143 -14.37 -9.40 -1.60
CA LYS A 143 -14.11 -10.43 -0.58
C LYS A 143 -13.63 -9.90 0.75
N SER A 144 -13.51 -8.59 0.90
CA SER A 144 -13.11 -7.97 2.15
C SER A 144 -14.31 -7.65 3.04
N THR A 145 -14.07 -7.40 4.32
CA THR A 145 -15.09 -6.97 5.26
C THR A 145 -15.14 -5.44 5.21
N PRO A 146 -16.29 -4.84 4.78
CA PRO A 146 -16.46 -3.39 4.82
C PRO A 146 -16.40 -2.91 6.27
N LYS A 147 -15.66 -1.84 6.50
CA LYS A 147 -15.54 -1.12 7.75
C LYS A 147 -16.12 0.27 7.54
N MET A 148 -15.98 1.17 8.46
CA MET A 148 -16.54 2.52 8.50
C MET A 148 -16.87 3.15 7.14
N ASP A 149 -18.02 3.81 7.08
CA ASP A 149 -18.44 4.80 6.06
C ASP A 149 -18.56 4.31 4.60
N VAL A 150 -18.67 2.99 4.39
CA VAL A 150 -19.00 2.48 3.06
C VAL A 150 -20.46 2.86 2.75
N PRO A 151 -20.71 3.59 1.64
CA PRO A 151 -22.06 3.95 1.24
C PRO A 151 -22.97 2.74 1.11
N GLN A 152 -24.25 2.89 1.48
CA GLN A 152 -25.20 1.78 1.49
C GLN A 152 -25.36 1.12 0.11
N GLU A 153 -25.31 1.93 -0.95
CA GLU A 153 -25.36 1.48 -2.34
C GLU A 153 -24.15 0.61 -2.73
N GLU A 154 -23.01 0.85 -2.13
CA GLU A 154 -21.78 0.08 -2.39
C GLU A 154 -21.74 -1.25 -1.65
N LEU A 155 -22.56 -1.42 -0.58
CA LEU A 155 -22.58 -2.67 0.17
C LEU A 155 -23.00 -3.88 -0.68
N SER A 156 -23.77 -3.64 -1.75
CA SER A 156 -24.18 -4.67 -2.71
C SER A 156 -23.02 -5.26 -3.53
N TYR A 157 -21.87 -4.56 -3.61
CA TYR A 157 -20.68 -5.06 -4.32
C TYR A 157 -19.90 -6.10 -3.51
N PHE A 158 -20.11 -6.18 -2.20
CA PHE A 158 -19.43 -7.16 -1.37
C PHE A 158 -20.12 -8.51 -1.42
N GLU A 159 -19.33 -9.57 -1.43
CA GLU A 159 -19.85 -10.92 -1.30
C GLU A 159 -20.61 -11.10 0.04
N PRO A 160 -21.52 -12.08 0.13
CA PRO A 160 -22.14 -12.46 1.40
C PRO A 160 -21.07 -12.68 2.49
N GLU A 161 -21.41 -12.37 3.74
CA GLU A 161 -20.45 -12.35 4.85
C GLU A 161 -19.68 -13.67 5.01
N GLU A 162 -20.35 -14.79 4.81
CA GLU A 162 -19.80 -16.14 4.90
C GLU A 162 -18.75 -16.45 3.84
N LYS A 163 -18.72 -15.67 2.73
CA LYS A 163 -17.73 -15.81 1.65
C LYS A 163 -16.58 -14.81 1.75
N ARG A 164 -16.69 -13.82 2.65
CA ARG A 164 -15.65 -12.81 2.83
C ARG A 164 -14.46 -13.38 3.58
N ASN A 165 -13.26 -12.84 3.27
CA ASN A 165 -12.08 -13.14 4.05
C ASN A 165 -12.10 -12.33 5.37
N PRO A 166 -12.23 -12.96 6.54
CA PRO A 166 -12.35 -12.25 7.81
C PRO A 166 -11.09 -11.46 8.20
N LYS A 167 -9.97 -11.72 7.54
CA LYS A 167 -8.69 -11.00 7.75
C LYS A 167 -8.54 -9.77 6.88
N TRP A 168 -9.42 -9.57 5.91
CA TRP A 168 -9.37 -8.44 4.99
C TRP A 168 -10.39 -7.39 5.40
N SER A 169 -9.96 -6.14 5.41
CA SER A 169 -10.81 -5.01 5.76
C SER A 169 -10.75 -3.94 4.67
N PHE A 170 -11.90 -3.47 4.27
CA PHE A 170 -12.06 -2.36 3.34
C PHE A 170 -12.51 -1.12 4.10
N TYR A 171 -11.89 0.02 3.78
CA TYR A 171 -12.23 1.33 4.31
C TYR A 171 -12.49 2.27 3.13
N HIS A 172 -13.69 2.80 3.05
CA HIS A 172 -14.01 3.88 2.14
C HIS A 172 -13.57 5.20 2.80
N LEU A 173 -12.77 5.99 2.08
CA LEU A 173 -12.33 7.31 2.56
C LEU A 173 -12.93 8.36 1.63
N LYS A 174 -13.68 9.29 2.19
CA LYS A 174 -14.25 10.43 1.51
C LYS A 174 -13.28 11.60 1.48
N LEU A 175 -13.55 12.59 0.64
CA LEU A 175 -12.72 13.79 0.55
C LEU A 175 -12.67 14.54 1.88
N GLU A 176 -13.81 14.56 2.61
CA GLU A 176 -13.95 15.18 3.93
C GLU A 176 -13.10 14.54 5.01
N ASP A 177 -12.73 13.26 4.84
CA ASP A 177 -11.87 12.55 5.79
C ASP A 177 -10.41 13.01 5.70
N ASN A 178 -10.08 13.84 4.71
CA ASN A 178 -8.75 14.38 4.55
C ASN A 178 -8.58 15.68 5.34
N PRO A 179 -7.86 15.67 6.48
CA PRO A 179 -7.75 16.83 7.36
C PRO A 179 -6.95 18.00 6.75
N THR A 180 -6.39 17.83 5.56
CA THR A 180 -5.65 18.90 4.87
C THR A 180 -6.56 19.82 4.05
N TYR A 181 -7.80 19.43 3.79
CA TYR A 181 -8.76 20.27 3.09
C TYR A 181 -9.50 21.17 4.08
N SER A 182 -9.57 22.47 3.75
CA SER A 182 -10.47 23.39 4.44
C SER A 182 -11.91 23.21 3.96
N GLU A 183 -12.88 23.67 4.76
CA GLU A 183 -14.29 23.67 4.36
C GLU A 183 -14.53 24.42 3.04
N GLU A 184 -13.79 25.50 2.79
CA GLU A 184 -13.86 26.26 1.55
C GLU A 184 -13.37 25.43 0.36
N GLN A 185 -12.27 24.70 0.51
CA GLN A 185 -11.75 23.82 -0.55
C GLN A 185 -12.72 22.68 -0.86
N LEU A 186 -13.33 22.07 0.16
CA LEU A 186 -14.36 21.05 -0.01
C LEU A 186 -15.59 21.61 -0.73
N ARG A 187 -16.07 22.80 -0.33
CA ARG A 187 -17.20 23.46 -0.98
C ARG A 187 -16.93 23.75 -2.46
N ASN A 188 -15.74 24.28 -2.77
CA ASN A 188 -15.32 24.56 -4.14
C ASN A 188 -15.26 23.28 -4.98
N TYR A 189 -14.74 22.17 -4.41
CA TYR A 189 -14.70 20.88 -5.10
C TYR A 189 -16.11 20.41 -5.48
N TYR A 190 -17.07 20.39 -4.54
CA TYR A 190 -18.45 19.97 -4.80
C TYR A 190 -19.27 20.93 -5.68
N THR A 191 -18.77 22.13 -5.90
CA THR A 191 -19.41 23.08 -6.84
C THR A 191 -18.92 22.84 -8.28
N LEU A 192 -17.75 22.24 -8.47
CA LEU A 192 -17.14 21.98 -9.76
C LEU A 192 -17.47 20.60 -10.34
N TYR A 193 -17.88 19.67 -9.52
CA TYR A 193 -18.22 18.27 -9.87
C TYR A 193 -19.60 17.89 -9.34
#